data_b33809c50a063d403c4bc788759eef12
#
_entry.id   b33809c50a063d403c4bc788759eef12
#
_cell.length_a   1.000
_cell.length_b   1.000
_cell.length_c   1.000
_cell.angle_alpha   90.00
_cell.angle_beta   90.00
_cell.angle_gamma   90.00
#
_symmetry.space_group_name_H-M   'P 1'
#
loop_
_entity.id
_entity.type
_entity.pdbx_description
1 polymer ?
#
loop_
_entity_poly.entity_id
_entity_poly.type
_entity_poly.pdbx_seq_one_letter_code
_entity_poly.pdbx_strand_id
1 'polypeptide(L)'
;KKKLEINNVEHDLCILNAGTLSQISSAPQVSYENFMEALKINVVANKIIIDWSILNGCNHFMGISSGAATKNYDGWLNYCVTKSAFRSMFLQYQKDMPNLNFRLISPGILNTNMNKKIKEINVGLYPDMSKFHQSPAEDPQKASELIYKKHNDYFKSDRLEIDLRNEPEW
;
A
#
# COMPACT_ATOMS: atom_id res chain seq x y z
N LYS A 1 5.72 -14.75 24.19
CA LYS A 1 6.15 -13.54 23.46
C LYS A 1 7.55 -13.84 22.92
N LYS A 2 7.66 -14.32 21.65
CA LYS A 2 8.97 -14.32 20.97
C LYS A 2 9.30 -12.88 20.64
N LYS A 3 10.27 -12.29 21.33
CA LYS A 3 10.96 -11.09 20.90
C LYS A 3 11.62 -11.43 19.55
N LEU A 4 11.30 -10.70 18.50
CA LEU A 4 12.14 -10.66 17.31
C LEU A 4 13.45 -9.99 17.76
N GLU A 5 14.46 -10.79 18.07
CA GLU A 5 15.85 -10.34 18.17
C GLU A 5 16.35 -10.15 16.74
N ILE A 6 15.99 -9.02 16.16
CA ILE A 6 16.65 -8.52 14.97
C ILE A 6 17.82 -7.71 15.52
N ASN A 7 19.06 -8.10 15.20
CA ASN A 7 20.28 -7.36 15.52
C ASN A 7 20.05 -5.88 15.18
N ASN A 8 20.67 -4.98 15.96
CA ASN A 8 20.65 -3.54 15.71
C ASN A 8 21.18 -3.25 14.28
N VAL A 9 20.31 -3.31 13.31
CA VAL A 9 20.59 -2.90 11.93
C VAL A 9 20.01 -1.51 11.80
N GLU A 10 20.89 -0.51 11.80
CA GLU A 10 20.51 0.84 11.39
C GLU A 10 20.03 0.76 9.92
N HIS A 11 18.88 1.30 9.63
CA HIS A 11 18.35 1.39 8.29
C HIS A 11 17.76 2.79 8.05
N ASP A 12 18.13 3.36 6.92
CA ASP A 12 17.75 4.74 6.58
C ASP A 12 16.34 4.84 6.02
N LEU A 13 15.82 3.77 5.43
CA LEU A 13 14.54 3.73 4.74
C LEU A 13 13.77 2.45 5.04
N CYS A 14 12.52 2.59 5.45
CA CYS A 14 11.57 1.50 5.60
C CYS A 14 10.51 1.55 4.49
N ILE A 15 10.46 0.53 3.62
CA ILE A 15 9.45 0.41 2.56
C ILE A 15 8.39 -0.61 2.97
N LEU A 16 7.16 -0.13 3.15
CA LEU A 16 6.00 -0.95 3.51
C LEU A 16 5.23 -1.32 2.24
N ASN A 17 5.58 -2.45 1.67
CA ASN A 17 5.02 -2.95 0.40
C ASN A 17 4.07 -4.13 0.60
N ALA A 18 4.22 -4.92 1.65
CA ALA A 18 3.42 -6.10 1.89
C ALA A 18 1.92 -5.76 2.01
N GLY A 19 1.09 -6.52 1.31
CA GLY A 19 -0.36 -6.34 1.35
C GLY A 19 -1.10 -7.45 0.61
N THR A 20 -2.34 -7.68 0.99
CA THR A 20 -3.25 -8.64 0.37
C THR A 20 -4.51 -7.97 -0.14
N LEU A 21 -5.03 -8.46 -1.27
CA LEU A 21 -6.36 -8.09 -1.77
C LEU A 21 -7.46 -8.75 -0.92
N SER A 22 -7.15 -9.90 -0.30
CA SER A 22 -8.09 -10.73 0.45
C SER A 22 -9.24 -11.26 -0.43
N GLN A 23 -10.37 -11.62 0.19
CA GLN A 23 -11.57 -12.09 -0.49
C GLN A 23 -12.25 -10.95 -1.25
N ILE A 24 -12.69 -11.26 -2.46
CA ILE A 24 -13.54 -10.38 -3.28
C ILE A 24 -14.95 -10.93 -3.22
N SER A 25 -15.86 -10.17 -2.64
CA SER A 25 -17.28 -10.50 -2.54
C SER A 25 -18.09 -9.26 -2.17
N SER A 26 -19.42 -9.33 -2.34
CA SER A 26 -20.28 -8.23 -1.86
C SER A 26 -20.11 -8.02 -0.35
N ALA A 27 -20.21 -6.78 0.10
CA ALA A 27 -19.90 -6.40 1.48
C ALA A 27 -20.58 -7.27 2.56
N PRO A 28 -21.88 -7.64 2.45
CA PRO A 28 -22.53 -8.51 3.43
C PRO A 28 -22.02 -9.96 3.44
N GLN A 29 -21.33 -10.39 2.40
CA GLN A 29 -20.80 -11.77 2.25
C GLN A 29 -19.35 -11.91 2.70
N VAL A 30 -18.69 -10.81 3.05
CA VAL A 30 -17.33 -10.85 3.59
C VAL A 30 -17.37 -11.45 5.00
N SER A 31 -16.64 -12.55 5.23
CA SER A 31 -16.58 -13.14 6.56
C SER A 31 -15.74 -12.27 7.51
N TYR A 32 -16.06 -12.34 8.80
CA TYR A 32 -15.30 -11.65 9.85
C TYR A 32 -13.82 -12.05 9.82
N GLU A 33 -13.53 -13.34 9.64
CA GLU A 33 -12.18 -13.88 9.61
C GLU A 33 -11.36 -13.28 8.45
N ASN A 34 -11.93 -13.22 7.25
CA ASN A 34 -11.27 -12.63 6.08
C ASN A 34 -11.05 -11.13 6.25
N PHE A 35 -12.02 -10.43 6.84
CA PHE A 35 -11.88 -9.00 7.13
C PHE A 35 -10.76 -8.74 8.14
N MET A 36 -10.73 -9.50 9.23
CA MET A 36 -9.70 -9.39 10.27
C MET A 36 -8.31 -9.78 9.76
N GLU A 37 -8.20 -10.78 8.89
CA GLU A 37 -6.94 -11.16 8.26
C GLU A 37 -6.40 -10.02 7.39
N ALA A 38 -7.26 -9.41 6.57
CA ALA A 38 -6.87 -8.26 5.76
C ALA A 38 -6.37 -7.09 6.63
N LEU A 39 -7.06 -6.78 7.73
CA LEU A 39 -6.62 -5.75 8.69
C LEU A 39 -5.28 -6.10 9.33
N LYS A 40 -5.09 -7.35 9.75
CA LYS A 40 -3.81 -7.80 10.34
C LYS A 40 -2.65 -7.61 9.38
N ILE A 41 -2.81 -7.99 8.10
CA ILE A 41 -1.74 -7.92 7.10
C ILE A 41 -1.53 -6.47 6.64
N ASN A 42 -2.60 -5.80 6.20
CA ASN A 42 -2.47 -4.50 5.51
C ASN A 42 -2.30 -3.31 6.47
N VAL A 43 -2.69 -3.44 7.74
CA VAL A 43 -2.68 -2.34 8.71
C VAL A 43 -1.82 -2.65 9.93
N VAL A 44 -2.18 -3.68 10.70
CA VAL A 44 -1.55 -3.95 12.00
C VAL A 44 -0.07 -4.31 11.85
N ALA A 45 0.26 -5.19 10.89
CA ALA A 45 1.65 -5.58 10.63
C ALA A 45 2.50 -4.36 10.22
N ASN A 46 1.96 -3.50 9.35
CA ASN A 46 2.65 -2.28 8.93
C ASN A 46 2.87 -1.31 10.11
N LYS A 47 1.87 -1.15 10.99
CA LYS A 47 2.04 -0.36 12.22
C LYS A 47 3.17 -0.90 13.09
N ILE A 48 3.22 -2.20 13.33
CA ILE A 48 4.27 -2.84 14.14
C ILE A 48 5.65 -2.60 13.52
N ILE A 49 5.77 -2.69 12.20
CA ILE A 49 7.03 -2.45 11.47
C ILE A 49 7.44 -0.99 11.59
N ILE A 50 6.53 -0.03 11.42
CA ILE A 50 6.81 1.40 11.57
C ILE A 50 7.33 1.68 12.98
N ASP A 51 6.59 1.27 14.02
CA ASP A 51 6.97 1.52 15.41
C ASP A 51 8.36 0.93 15.73
N TRP A 52 8.59 -0.31 15.28
CA TRP A 52 9.88 -0.95 15.45
C TRP A 52 11.01 -0.21 14.70
N SER A 53 10.76 0.22 13.47
CA SER A 53 11.75 0.95 12.66
C SER A 53 12.10 2.31 13.29
N ILE A 54 11.11 3.03 13.83
CA ILE A 54 11.33 4.29 14.54
C ILE A 54 12.23 4.06 15.76
N LEU A 55 11.95 3.02 16.55
CA LEU A 55 12.76 2.67 17.73
C LEU A 55 14.20 2.27 17.36
N ASN A 56 14.46 1.88 16.13
CA ASN A 56 15.78 1.54 15.60
C ASN A 56 16.38 2.65 14.71
N GLY A 57 15.92 3.88 14.84
CA GLY A 57 16.54 5.06 14.24
C GLY A 57 16.15 5.36 12.79
N CYS A 58 15.21 4.63 12.21
CA CYS A 58 14.73 4.91 10.86
C CYS A 58 13.97 6.23 10.81
N ASN A 59 14.32 7.08 9.84
CA ASN A 59 13.73 8.41 9.69
C ASN A 59 12.91 8.57 8.41
N HIS A 60 12.96 7.61 7.48
CA HIS A 60 12.27 7.67 6.20
C HIS A 60 11.36 6.45 6.00
N PHE A 61 10.10 6.70 5.70
CA PHE A 61 9.06 5.69 5.55
C PHE A 61 8.35 5.86 4.21
N MET A 62 8.27 4.80 3.44
CA MET A 62 7.56 4.78 2.18
C MET A 62 6.52 3.67 2.19
N GLY A 63 5.24 4.02 2.07
CA GLY A 63 4.13 3.07 2.01
C GLY A 63 3.60 2.90 0.59
N ILE A 64 3.47 1.67 0.12
CA ILE A 64 2.85 1.40 -1.16
C ILE A 64 1.33 1.44 -1.01
N SER A 65 0.75 2.53 -1.48
CA SER A 65 -0.68 2.84 -1.46
C SER A 65 -1.42 2.25 -2.66
N SER A 66 -2.64 2.68 -2.87
CA SER A 66 -3.50 2.26 -3.98
C SER A 66 -4.59 3.30 -4.20
N GLY A 67 -5.17 3.35 -5.39
CA GLY A 67 -6.41 4.08 -5.63
C GLY A 67 -7.56 3.64 -4.70
N ALA A 68 -7.52 2.42 -4.18
CA ALA A 68 -8.47 1.91 -3.19
C ALA A 68 -8.39 2.61 -1.82
N ALA A 69 -7.34 3.41 -1.58
CA ALA A 69 -7.24 4.21 -0.36
C ALA A 69 -8.19 5.44 -0.35
N THR A 70 -8.70 5.83 -1.51
CA THR A 70 -9.56 7.02 -1.68
C THR A 70 -10.80 6.76 -2.53
N LYS A 71 -10.92 5.55 -3.11
CA LYS A 71 -12.05 5.14 -3.95
C LYS A 71 -12.55 3.79 -3.49
N ASN A 72 -13.84 3.55 -3.67
CA ASN A 72 -14.46 2.25 -3.43
C ASN A 72 -14.64 1.52 -4.76
N TYR A 73 -14.60 0.21 -4.70
CA TYR A 73 -14.77 -0.68 -5.85
C TYR A 73 -15.69 -1.84 -5.48
N ASP A 74 -16.49 -2.31 -6.41
CA ASP A 74 -17.38 -3.44 -6.22
C ASP A 74 -16.61 -4.68 -5.73
N GLY A 75 -17.11 -5.28 -4.65
CA GLY A 75 -16.51 -6.49 -4.08
C GLY A 75 -15.21 -6.29 -3.28
N TRP A 76 -14.70 -5.07 -3.12
CA TRP A 76 -13.40 -4.80 -2.50
C TRP A 76 -13.48 -4.25 -1.08
N LEU A 77 -14.50 -4.59 -0.30
CA LEU A 77 -14.64 -4.08 1.07
C LEU A 77 -13.33 -4.17 1.86
N ASN A 78 -12.75 -5.38 1.94
CA ASN A 78 -11.53 -5.62 2.71
C ASN A 78 -10.37 -4.73 2.25
N TYR A 79 -10.16 -4.67 0.94
CA TYR A 79 -9.04 -3.94 0.37
C TYR A 79 -9.22 -2.42 0.51
N CYS A 80 -10.39 -1.89 0.18
CA CYS A 80 -10.67 -0.45 0.29
C CYS A 80 -10.55 0.04 1.73
N VAL A 81 -11.17 -0.68 2.68
CA VAL A 81 -11.10 -0.31 4.11
C VAL A 81 -9.65 -0.35 4.61
N THR A 82 -8.92 -1.42 4.31
CA THR A 82 -7.54 -1.56 4.79
C THR A 82 -6.58 -0.56 4.15
N LYS A 83 -6.74 -0.23 2.86
CA LYS A 83 -5.90 0.78 2.19
C LYS A 83 -6.24 2.20 2.65
N SER A 84 -7.52 2.51 2.93
CA SER A 84 -7.91 3.77 3.56
C SER A 84 -7.35 3.91 4.97
N ALA A 85 -7.41 2.85 5.78
CA ALA A 85 -6.84 2.82 7.12
C ALA A 85 -5.30 2.97 7.08
N PHE A 86 -4.63 2.28 6.17
CA PHE A 86 -3.18 2.40 5.95
C PHE A 86 -2.77 3.82 5.56
N ARG A 87 -3.51 4.42 4.62
CA ARG A 87 -3.30 5.83 4.23
C ARG A 87 -3.48 6.77 5.42
N SER A 88 -4.59 6.66 6.15
CA SER A 88 -4.86 7.49 7.32
C SER A 88 -3.77 7.37 8.38
N MET A 89 -3.29 6.15 8.62
CA MET A 89 -2.19 5.86 9.55
C MET A 89 -0.90 6.61 9.15
N PHE A 90 -0.51 6.56 7.87
CA PHE A 90 0.69 7.28 7.38
C PHE A 90 0.58 8.79 7.55
N LEU A 91 -0.58 9.36 7.22
CA LEU A 91 -0.83 10.79 7.39
C LEU A 91 -0.80 11.21 8.87
N GLN A 92 -1.30 10.34 9.77
CA GLN A 92 -1.27 10.59 11.20
C GLN A 92 0.16 10.52 11.75
N TYR A 93 0.97 9.52 11.35
CA TYR A 93 2.38 9.47 11.72
C TYR A 93 3.14 10.73 11.28
N GLN A 94 2.96 11.19 10.05
CA GLN A 94 3.60 12.42 9.58
C GLN A 94 3.18 13.65 10.40
N LYS A 95 1.91 13.70 10.82
CA LYS A 95 1.39 14.80 11.65
C LYS A 95 1.95 14.78 13.06
N ASP A 96 2.00 13.60 13.69
CA ASP A 96 2.44 13.44 15.08
C ASP A 96 3.97 13.48 15.23
N MET A 97 4.68 13.14 14.15
CA MET A 97 6.16 13.05 14.12
C MET A 97 6.73 13.87 12.95
N PRO A 98 6.65 15.20 13.00
CA PRO A 98 7.01 16.07 11.85
C PRO A 98 8.51 16.01 11.48
N ASN A 99 9.35 15.52 12.38
CA ASN A 99 10.78 15.32 12.12
C ASN A 99 11.10 14.04 11.33
N LEU A 100 10.12 13.14 11.16
CA LEU A 100 10.24 11.95 10.33
C LEU A 100 9.59 12.19 8.96
N ASN A 101 10.00 11.42 8.00
CA ASN A 101 9.57 11.57 6.61
C ASN A 101 8.69 10.39 6.18
N PHE A 102 7.39 10.62 6.00
CA PHE A 102 6.44 9.62 5.52
C PHE A 102 5.97 9.97 4.11
N ARG A 103 6.01 9.01 3.19
CA ARG A 103 5.50 9.17 1.81
C ARG A 103 4.66 7.97 1.42
N LEU A 104 3.53 8.24 0.77
CA LEU A 104 2.63 7.23 0.19
C LEU A 104 2.79 7.23 -1.32
N ILE A 105 3.09 6.06 -1.89
CA ILE A 105 3.27 5.89 -3.33
C ILE A 105 2.12 5.06 -3.88
N SER A 106 1.39 5.59 -4.85
CA SER A 106 0.39 4.86 -5.63
C SER A 106 0.99 4.48 -6.98
N PRO A 107 1.35 3.20 -7.19
CA PRO A 107 2.07 2.80 -8.40
C PRO A 107 1.18 2.57 -9.62
N GLY A 108 -0.13 2.75 -9.53
CA GLY A 108 -1.05 2.41 -10.60
C GLY A 108 -1.35 0.91 -10.69
N ILE A 109 -1.69 0.42 -11.88
CA ILE A 109 -1.99 -0.99 -12.14
C ILE A 109 -0.71 -1.68 -12.58
N LEU A 110 -0.21 -2.61 -11.77
CA LEU A 110 1.02 -3.37 -12.05
C LEU A 110 0.71 -4.81 -12.44
N ASN A 111 1.52 -5.38 -13.32
CA ASN A 111 1.43 -6.79 -13.72
C ASN A 111 1.95 -7.73 -12.62
N THR A 112 1.15 -7.93 -11.61
CA THR A 112 1.44 -8.76 -10.42
C THR A 112 0.46 -9.91 -10.30
N ASN A 113 0.74 -10.86 -9.41
CA ASN A 113 -0.21 -11.94 -9.09
C ASN A 113 -1.54 -11.40 -8.53
N MET A 114 -1.52 -10.27 -7.83
CA MET A 114 -2.74 -9.60 -7.38
C MET A 114 -3.58 -9.14 -8.58
N ASN A 115 -2.97 -8.51 -9.57
CA ASN A 115 -3.68 -8.06 -10.78
C ASN A 115 -4.19 -9.24 -11.63
N LYS A 116 -3.43 -10.33 -11.71
CA LYS A 116 -3.91 -11.55 -12.39
C LYS A 116 -5.18 -12.09 -11.74
N LYS A 117 -5.24 -12.16 -10.40
CA LYS A 117 -6.46 -12.55 -9.67
C LYS A 117 -7.63 -11.60 -9.93
N ILE A 118 -7.38 -10.30 -10.04
CA ILE A 118 -8.43 -9.32 -10.39
C ILE A 118 -8.99 -9.59 -11.80
N LYS A 119 -8.14 -9.96 -12.75
CA LYS A 119 -8.55 -10.28 -14.12
C LYS A 119 -9.33 -11.61 -14.26
N GLU A 120 -9.33 -12.45 -13.25
CA GLU A 120 -10.14 -13.68 -13.20
C GLU A 120 -11.58 -13.43 -12.68
N ILE A 121 -11.85 -12.21 -12.15
CA ILE A 121 -13.14 -11.87 -11.56
C ILE A 121 -14.19 -11.67 -12.65
N ASN A 122 -15.40 -12.19 -12.39
CA ASN A 122 -16.54 -11.98 -13.28
C ASN A 122 -17.00 -10.53 -13.26
N VAL A 123 -16.75 -9.81 -14.35
CA VAL A 123 -17.14 -8.40 -14.54
C VAL A 123 -18.66 -8.21 -14.47
N GLY A 124 -19.45 -9.22 -14.82
CA GLY A 124 -20.91 -9.16 -14.71
C GLY A 124 -21.41 -9.09 -13.27
N LEU A 125 -20.64 -9.61 -12.30
CA LEU A 125 -20.94 -9.51 -10.87
C LEU A 125 -20.33 -8.26 -10.22
N TYR A 126 -19.19 -7.80 -10.75
CA TYR A 126 -18.42 -6.66 -10.22
C TYR A 126 -18.00 -5.73 -11.36
N PRO A 127 -18.90 -4.85 -11.83
CA PRO A 127 -18.69 -4.01 -13.02
C PRO A 127 -17.44 -3.12 -12.95
N ASP A 128 -17.08 -2.63 -11.77
CA ASP A 128 -15.87 -1.83 -11.58
C ASP A 128 -14.57 -2.55 -11.98
N MET A 129 -14.59 -3.88 -12.04
CA MET A 129 -13.43 -4.67 -12.45
C MET A 129 -13.13 -4.53 -13.94
N SER A 130 -14.09 -4.09 -14.76
CA SER A 130 -13.91 -3.89 -16.19
C SER A 130 -12.70 -3.00 -16.52
N LYS A 131 -12.47 -1.95 -15.74
CA LYS A 131 -11.32 -1.06 -15.93
C LYS A 131 -9.98 -1.75 -15.72
N PHE A 132 -9.89 -2.71 -14.77
CA PHE A 132 -8.66 -3.47 -14.53
C PHE A 132 -8.42 -4.51 -15.62
N HIS A 133 -9.48 -5.03 -16.25
CA HIS A 133 -9.40 -5.91 -17.41
C HIS A 133 -8.93 -5.18 -18.65
N GLN A 134 -9.39 -3.95 -18.86
CA GLN A 134 -9.14 -3.15 -20.07
C GLN A 134 -7.84 -2.31 -19.96
N SER A 135 -7.45 -1.92 -18.76
CA SER A 135 -6.26 -1.08 -18.58
C SER A 135 -4.98 -1.89 -18.77
N PRO A 136 -3.99 -1.33 -19.45
CA PRO A 136 -2.66 -1.90 -19.47
C PRO A 136 -2.11 -1.95 -18.05
N ALA A 137 -1.36 -3.00 -17.75
CA ALA A 137 -0.67 -3.15 -16.49
C ALA A 137 0.82 -2.94 -16.73
N GLU A 138 1.41 -2.02 -15.99
CA GLU A 138 2.83 -1.71 -16.09
C GLU A 138 3.70 -2.79 -15.44
N ASP A 139 4.96 -2.84 -15.86
CA ASP A 139 5.93 -3.74 -15.26
C ASP A 139 6.27 -3.30 -13.83
N PRO A 140 6.15 -4.18 -12.83
CA PRO A 140 6.58 -3.90 -11.47
C PRO A 140 8.05 -3.45 -11.37
N GLN A 141 8.92 -3.94 -12.27
CA GLN A 141 10.31 -3.53 -12.36
C GLN A 141 10.42 -2.04 -12.66
N LYS A 142 9.71 -1.55 -13.68
CA LYS A 142 9.68 -0.13 -14.04
C LYS A 142 9.25 0.74 -12.85
N ALA A 143 8.19 0.32 -12.13
CA ALA A 143 7.74 1.03 -10.96
C ALA A 143 8.81 1.10 -9.85
N SER A 144 9.47 -0.02 -9.57
CA SER A 144 10.51 -0.09 -8.53
C SER A 144 11.76 0.73 -8.89
N GLU A 145 12.18 0.72 -10.14
CA GLU A 145 13.30 1.53 -10.65
C GLU A 145 13.00 3.02 -10.55
N LEU A 146 11.79 3.46 -10.90
CA LEU A 146 11.39 4.86 -10.76
C LEU A 146 11.36 5.29 -9.28
N ILE A 147 10.79 4.46 -8.39
CA ILE A 147 10.77 4.72 -6.95
C ILE A 147 12.21 4.83 -6.43
N TYR A 148 13.08 3.88 -6.78
CA TYR A 148 14.48 3.88 -6.36
C TYR A 148 15.22 5.12 -6.86
N LYS A 149 15.04 5.50 -8.12
CA LYS A 149 15.67 6.68 -8.71
C LYS A 149 15.23 7.98 -8.04
N LYS A 150 13.95 8.08 -7.67
CA LYS A 150 13.35 9.33 -7.19
C LYS A 150 13.09 9.41 -5.69
N HIS A 151 13.40 8.37 -4.90
CA HIS A 151 13.03 8.37 -3.48
C HIS A 151 13.54 9.59 -2.72
N ASN A 152 14.77 10.04 -2.98
CA ASN A 152 15.34 11.23 -2.34
C ASN A 152 14.57 12.51 -2.70
N ASP A 153 14.13 12.64 -3.96
CA ASP A 153 13.35 13.80 -4.41
C ASP A 153 11.96 13.80 -3.78
N TYR A 154 11.35 12.62 -3.62
CA TYR A 154 10.07 12.48 -2.93
C TYR A 154 10.17 12.92 -1.47
N PHE A 155 11.25 12.56 -0.76
CA PHE A 155 11.45 12.98 0.62
C PHE A 155 11.77 14.45 0.78
N LYS A 156 12.39 15.08 -0.21
CA LYS A 156 12.65 16.55 -0.24
C LYS A 156 11.44 17.38 -0.61
N SER A 157 10.42 16.76 -1.24
CA SER A 157 9.21 17.46 -1.66
C SER A 157 8.18 17.56 -0.52
N ASP A 158 7.27 18.52 -0.62
CA ASP A 158 6.13 18.66 0.31
C ASP A 158 4.99 17.69 0.00
N ARG A 159 5.11 16.86 -1.04
CA ARG A 159 4.10 15.89 -1.45
C ARG A 159 4.10 14.69 -0.52
N LEU A 160 3.06 14.51 0.28
CA LEU A 160 2.87 13.33 1.14
C LEU A 160 2.41 12.11 0.34
N GLU A 161 1.67 12.35 -0.73
CA GLU A 161 1.10 11.31 -1.60
C GLU A 161 1.58 11.52 -3.03
N ILE A 162 2.17 10.49 -3.61
CA ILE A 162 2.72 10.47 -4.96
C ILE A 162 1.98 9.40 -5.76
N ASP A 163 1.40 9.78 -6.89
CA ASP A 163 0.87 8.85 -7.88
C ASP A 163 1.86 8.77 -9.03
N LEU A 164 2.47 7.60 -9.24
CA LEU A 164 3.51 7.44 -10.26
C LEU A 164 3.01 7.74 -11.67
N ARG A 165 1.71 7.58 -11.92
CA ARG A 165 1.09 7.90 -13.22
C ARG A 165 1.17 9.38 -13.58
N ASN A 166 1.44 10.25 -12.59
CA ASN A 166 1.61 11.69 -12.78
C ASN A 166 3.09 12.08 -12.88
N GLU A 167 4.01 11.14 -12.78
CA GLU A 167 5.43 11.40 -12.92
C GLU A 167 5.84 11.38 -14.39
N PRO A 168 6.67 12.32 -14.86
CA PRO A 168 7.05 12.44 -16.28
C PRO A 168 7.71 11.21 -16.87
N GLU A 169 8.37 10.40 -16.03
CA GLU A 169 9.09 9.20 -16.44
C GLU A 169 8.25 7.90 -16.37
N TRP A 170 6.96 8.02 -16.01
CA TRP A 170 6.05 6.86 -15.88
C TRP A 170 5.57 6.23 -17.20
#